data_735b0945bc9a919159648dd0c290db0b
#
_entry.id   735b0945bc9a919159648dd0c290db0b
#
_cell.length_a   1.000
_cell.length_b   1.000
_cell.length_c   1.000
_cell.angle_alpha   90.00
_cell.angle_beta   90.00
_cell.angle_gamma   90.00
#
_symmetry.space_group_name_H-M   'P 1'
#
loop_
_entity.id
_entity.type
_entity.pdbx_description
1 polymer ?
#
loop_
_entity_poly.entity_id
_entity_poly.type
_entity_poly.pdbx_seq_one_letter_code
_entity_poly.pdbx_strand_id
1 'polypeptide(L)'
;MAKTDVKPRPVPKPTPTTQEFWDGAKKGKLMLQWDPIARKYQFWPRANSVRTGRRNLQWKATSGKGHLYSFTITHVPTPGFEAKAPYVVGMIELDEGVRIISNMVNMTPDEVEIGMRVKVAWEKLNDDITYFAFEPDKRGKAKAKAKPAAKAKPKTKVKPKAKAKAKPKTKK
;
A
#
# COMPACT_ATOMS: atom_id res chain seq x y z
N MET A 1 -12.57 -1.35 40.26
CA MET A 1 -12.49 -1.42 38.79
C MET A 1 -11.35 -0.54 38.34
N ALA A 2 -10.24 -1.10 37.85
CA ALA A 2 -9.11 -0.32 37.36
C ALA A 2 -9.56 0.47 36.12
N LYS A 3 -9.43 1.80 36.17
CA LYS A 3 -9.55 2.64 34.97
C LYS A 3 -8.44 2.21 34.04
N THR A 4 -8.76 1.50 32.98
CA THR A 4 -7.84 1.25 31.87
C THR A 4 -7.51 2.62 31.27
N ASP A 5 -6.30 3.07 31.48
CA ASP A 5 -5.77 4.33 30.97
C ASP A 5 -5.55 4.15 29.45
N VAL A 6 -6.64 4.30 28.69
CA VAL A 6 -6.62 4.13 27.22
C VAL A 6 -5.82 5.29 26.63
N LYS A 7 -4.59 5.01 26.22
CA LYS A 7 -3.73 6.00 25.58
C LYS A 7 -4.36 6.52 24.27
N PRO A 8 -4.31 7.83 24.02
CA PRO A 8 -4.85 8.37 22.78
C PRO A 8 -4.03 7.86 21.58
N ARG A 9 -4.70 7.65 20.45
CA ARG A 9 -4.03 7.28 19.20
C ARG A 9 -3.04 8.39 18.79
N PRO A 10 -1.84 8.01 18.30
CA PRO A 10 -0.87 8.99 17.84
C PRO A 10 -1.45 9.77 16.65
N VAL A 11 -1.37 11.10 16.72
CA VAL A 11 -1.82 12.02 15.68
C VAL A 11 -0.66 12.31 14.74
N PRO A 12 -0.76 12.03 13.42
CA PRO A 12 0.28 12.39 12.47
C PRO A 12 0.38 13.91 12.34
N LYS A 13 1.60 14.38 12.14
CA LYS A 13 1.86 15.79 11.85
C LYS A 13 2.07 15.95 10.34
N PRO A 14 1.19 16.69 9.63
CA PRO A 14 1.40 17.01 8.23
C PRO A 14 2.73 17.71 8.00
N THR A 15 3.39 17.36 6.90
CA THR A 15 4.60 18.03 6.41
C THR A 15 4.28 18.72 5.09
N PRO A 16 5.08 19.67 4.59
CA PRO A 16 4.84 20.28 3.29
C PRO A 16 4.66 19.28 2.15
N THR A 17 5.36 18.14 2.22
CA THR A 17 5.25 17.07 1.22
C THR A 17 3.96 16.26 1.34
N THR A 18 3.35 16.19 2.53
CA THR A 18 2.16 15.36 2.79
C THR A 18 0.89 16.18 2.99
N GLN A 19 0.99 17.52 2.98
CA GLN A 19 -0.12 18.41 3.27
C GLN A 19 -1.32 18.16 2.34
N GLU A 20 -1.09 18.09 1.05
CA GLU A 20 -2.13 17.83 0.03
C GLU A 20 -2.86 16.49 0.24
N PHE A 21 -2.14 15.49 0.73
CA PHE A 21 -2.75 14.21 1.07
C PHE A 21 -3.76 14.36 2.22
N TRP A 22 -3.36 15.07 3.29
CA TRP A 22 -4.23 15.27 4.46
C TRP A 22 -5.40 16.21 4.17
N ASP A 23 -5.17 17.25 3.36
CA ASP A 23 -6.22 18.16 2.90
C ASP A 23 -7.26 17.43 2.02
N GLY A 24 -6.79 16.51 1.20
CA GLY A 24 -7.65 15.61 0.44
C GLY A 24 -8.47 14.70 1.37
N ALA A 25 -7.83 14.10 2.38
CA ALA A 25 -8.48 13.24 3.34
C ALA A 25 -9.61 13.96 4.12
N LYS A 26 -9.38 15.21 4.54
CA LYS A 26 -10.43 16.07 5.14
C LYS A 26 -11.64 16.24 4.22
N LYS A 27 -11.43 16.27 2.91
CA LYS A 27 -12.47 16.42 1.88
C LYS A 27 -13.03 15.06 1.40
N GLY A 28 -12.67 13.96 2.07
CA GLY A 28 -13.09 12.61 1.69
C GLY A 28 -12.51 12.13 0.35
N LYS A 29 -11.35 12.62 -0.04
CA LYS A 29 -10.66 12.25 -1.28
C LYS A 29 -9.32 11.61 -0.98
N LEU A 30 -9.09 10.41 -1.48
CA LEU A 30 -7.79 9.75 -1.40
C LEU A 30 -6.89 10.30 -2.51
N MET A 31 -5.95 11.19 -2.12
CA MET A 31 -5.03 11.83 -3.04
C MET A 31 -3.75 11.01 -3.17
N LEU A 32 -3.31 10.74 -4.39
CA LEU A 32 -2.03 10.10 -4.68
C LEU A 32 -1.20 10.96 -5.61
N GLN A 33 0.12 10.77 -5.52
CA GLN A 33 1.07 11.43 -6.43
C GLN A 33 1.14 10.66 -7.75
N TRP A 34 0.93 11.36 -8.86
CA TRP A 34 1.04 10.88 -10.22
C TRP A 34 2.33 11.36 -10.86
N ASP A 35 3.13 10.45 -11.41
CA ASP A 35 4.27 10.77 -12.26
C ASP A 35 3.82 10.83 -13.72
N PRO A 36 3.81 12.01 -14.35
CA PRO A 36 3.35 12.16 -15.75
C PRO A 36 4.30 11.52 -16.76
N ILE A 37 5.58 11.37 -16.44
CA ILE A 37 6.57 10.74 -17.32
C ILE A 37 6.46 9.21 -17.24
N ALA A 38 6.50 8.65 -16.04
CA ALA A 38 6.32 7.21 -15.84
C ALA A 38 4.88 6.75 -16.07
N ARG A 39 3.91 7.67 -16.10
CA ARG A 39 2.46 7.41 -16.18
C ARG A 39 2.01 6.38 -15.11
N LYS A 40 2.46 6.61 -13.86
CA LYS A 40 2.18 5.74 -12.72
C LYS A 40 1.93 6.57 -11.46
N TYR A 41 1.07 6.04 -10.61
CA TYR A 41 0.92 6.55 -9.26
C TYR A 41 2.01 6.05 -8.34
N GLN A 42 2.25 6.79 -7.25
CA GLN A 42 3.11 6.37 -6.15
C GLN A 42 2.49 6.71 -4.79
N PHE A 43 2.86 5.93 -3.79
CA PHE A 43 2.60 6.10 -2.38
C PHE A 43 3.79 5.53 -1.59
N TRP A 44 4.35 6.18 -0.59
CA TRP A 44 3.96 7.39 0.15
C TRP A 44 4.33 8.66 -0.61
N PRO A 45 3.76 9.86 -0.15
CA PRO A 45 4.15 11.16 -0.67
C PRO A 45 5.66 11.41 -0.53
N ARG A 46 6.28 11.82 -1.62
CA ARG A 46 7.71 12.12 -1.70
C ARG A 46 7.94 13.38 -2.51
N ALA A 47 9.09 14.04 -2.32
CA ALA A 47 9.46 15.20 -3.11
C ALA A 47 9.75 14.83 -4.58
N ASN A 48 10.27 13.61 -4.81
CA ASN A 48 10.69 13.14 -6.12
C ASN A 48 9.96 11.85 -6.49
N SER A 49 9.78 11.63 -7.79
CA SER A 49 9.31 10.34 -8.30
C SER A 49 10.29 9.22 -7.97
N VAL A 50 9.77 8.11 -7.45
CA VAL A 50 10.55 6.89 -7.20
C VAL A 50 10.98 6.18 -8.49
N ARG A 51 10.41 6.56 -9.63
CA ARG A 51 10.67 5.93 -10.94
C ARG A 51 11.60 6.75 -11.81
N THR A 52 11.42 8.08 -11.82
CA THR A 52 12.16 8.97 -12.71
C THR A 52 13.14 9.88 -11.97
N GLY A 53 13.08 9.93 -10.63
CA GLY A 53 13.88 10.84 -9.80
C GLY A 53 13.49 12.32 -9.91
N ARG A 54 12.55 12.68 -10.79
CA ARG A 54 12.18 14.08 -11.07
C ARG A 54 11.17 14.64 -10.06
N ARG A 55 11.17 15.98 -9.92
CA ARG A 55 10.25 16.75 -9.06
C ARG A 55 9.04 17.27 -9.81
N ASN A 56 8.41 16.43 -10.63
CA ASN A 56 7.27 16.81 -11.46
C ASN A 56 5.98 16.07 -11.08
N LEU A 57 5.90 15.59 -9.86
CA LEU A 57 4.75 14.87 -9.36
C LEU A 57 3.51 15.76 -9.27
N GLN A 58 2.39 15.22 -9.66
CA GLN A 58 1.08 15.86 -9.61
C GLN A 58 0.17 15.13 -8.65
N TRP A 59 -0.57 15.86 -7.84
CA TRP A 59 -1.58 15.27 -6.99
C TRP A 59 -2.86 15.00 -7.76
N LYS A 60 -3.37 13.79 -7.65
CA LYS A 60 -4.63 13.38 -8.28
C LYS A 60 -5.50 12.61 -7.29
N ALA A 61 -6.80 12.93 -7.30
CA ALA A 61 -7.77 12.13 -6.58
C ALA A 61 -7.92 10.76 -7.24
N THR A 62 -8.01 9.72 -6.42
CA THR A 62 -8.20 8.35 -6.85
C THR A 62 -9.62 7.88 -6.58
N SER A 63 -9.99 6.72 -7.11
CA SER A 63 -11.29 6.09 -6.87
C SER A 63 -11.49 5.71 -5.39
N GLY A 64 -10.39 5.52 -4.66
CA GLY A 64 -10.42 4.97 -3.30
C GLY A 64 -10.87 3.52 -3.24
N LYS A 65 -10.90 2.81 -4.37
CA LYS A 65 -11.30 1.41 -4.48
C LYS A 65 -10.12 0.53 -4.81
N GLY A 66 -10.23 -0.74 -4.41
CA GLY A 66 -9.18 -1.72 -4.65
C GLY A 66 -9.61 -3.12 -4.22
N HIS A 67 -8.64 -3.97 -4.03
CA HIS A 67 -8.83 -5.29 -3.47
C HIS A 67 -7.80 -5.58 -2.39
N LEU A 68 -8.17 -6.42 -1.45
CA LEU A 68 -7.28 -6.84 -0.38
C LEU A 68 -6.23 -7.79 -0.95
N TYR A 69 -4.97 -7.34 -0.99
CA TYR A 69 -3.84 -8.12 -1.49
C TYR A 69 -3.30 -9.11 -0.45
N SER A 70 -3.20 -8.64 0.79
CA SER A 70 -2.73 -9.42 1.94
C SER A 70 -3.24 -8.79 3.22
N PHE A 71 -3.24 -9.53 4.33
CA PHE A 71 -3.66 -9.01 5.62
C PHE A 71 -2.95 -9.70 6.77
N THR A 72 -3.06 -9.09 7.95
CA THR A 72 -2.72 -9.70 9.24
C THR A 72 -3.79 -9.35 10.27
N ILE A 73 -4.01 -10.26 11.21
CA ILE A 73 -4.90 -10.03 12.36
C ILE A 73 -4.03 -9.71 13.57
N THR A 74 -4.22 -8.54 14.13
CA THR A 74 -3.47 -8.05 15.30
C THR A 74 -4.24 -8.37 16.57
N HIS A 75 -3.74 -9.31 17.34
CA HIS A 75 -4.33 -9.71 18.64
C HIS A 75 -3.79 -8.88 19.79
N VAL A 76 -2.51 -8.48 19.73
CA VAL A 76 -1.87 -7.63 20.74
C VAL A 76 -1.89 -6.19 20.22
N PRO A 77 -2.73 -5.33 20.79
CA PRO A 77 -2.91 -3.96 20.27
C PRO A 77 -1.71 -3.07 20.57
N THR A 78 -1.46 -2.12 19.71
CA THR A 78 -0.59 -0.98 19.99
C THR A 78 -1.34 0.07 20.83
N PRO A 79 -0.62 0.96 21.55
CA PRO A 79 -1.24 2.03 22.33
C PRO A 79 -2.27 2.83 21.53
N GLY A 80 -3.47 3.00 22.08
CA GLY A 80 -4.59 3.66 21.43
C GLY A 80 -5.48 2.77 20.54
N PHE A 81 -5.18 1.46 20.48
CA PHE A 81 -6.00 0.46 19.76
C PHE A 81 -6.52 -0.65 20.66
N GLU A 82 -6.33 -0.52 21.97
CA GLU A 82 -6.68 -1.55 22.94
C GLU A 82 -8.16 -1.98 22.86
N ALA A 83 -9.05 -1.02 22.66
CA ALA A 83 -10.49 -1.27 22.55
C ALA A 83 -10.92 -1.89 21.19
N LYS A 84 -10.01 -1.94 20.20
CA LYS A 84 -10.31 -2.43 18.85
C LYS A 84 -9.75 -3.83 18.58
N ALA A 85 -8.93 -4.38 19.46
CA ALA A 85 -8.34 -5.70 19.28
C ALA A 85 -9.37 -6.83 19.49
N PRO A 86 -9.33 -7.91 18.69
CA PRO A 86 -8.46 -8.10 17.53
C PRO A 86 -8.91 -7.26 16.31
N TYR A 87 -7.96 -6.69 15.57
CA TYR A 87 -8.27 -5.88 14.37
C TYR A 87 -7.43 -6.33 13.17
N VAL A 88 -7.95 -6.05 11.98
CA VAL A 88 -7.30 -6.42 10.71
C VAL A 88 -6.52 -5.25 10.16
N VAL A 89 -5.26 -5.50 9.81
CA VAL A 89 -4.43 -4.61 9.00
C VAL A 89 -4.28 -5.22 7.62
N GLY A 90 -4.73 -4.50 6.59
CA GLY A 90 -4.69 -4.95 5.21
C GLY A 90 -3.66 -4.23 4.38
N MET A 91 -3.04 -4.94 3.45
CA MET A 91 -2.36 -4.37 2.30
C MET A 91 -3.35 -4.34 1.14
N ILE A 92 -3.77 -3.16 0.76
CA ILE A 92 -4.77 -2.94 -0.28
C ILE A 92 -4.07 -2.56 -1.58
N GLU A 93 -4.35 -3.27 -2.66
CA GLU A 93 -3.96 -2.88 -4.00
C GLU A 93 -5.10 -2.08 -4.62
N LEU A 94 -4.88 -0.78 -4.81
CA LEU A 94 -5.85 0.13 -5.41
C LEU A 94 -5.99 -0.14 -6.91
N ASP A 95 -7.13 0.24 -7.49
CA ASP A 95 -7.40 0.13 -8.92
C ASP A 95 -6.39 0.96 -9.75
N GLU A 96 -5.75 1.94 -9.13
CA GLU A 96 -4.65 2.75 -9.68
C GLU A 96 -3.29 2.03 -9.67
N GLY A 97 -3.22 0.79 -9.20
CA GLY A 97 -2.02 -0.06 -9.21
C GLY A 97 -0.98 0.31 -8.13
N VAL A 98 -1.41 0.92 -7.05
CA VAL A 98 -0.58 1.25 -5.89
C VAL A 98 -1.03 0.44 -4.68
N ARG A 99 -0.08 -0.04 -3.88
CA ARG A 99 -0.37 -0.74 -2.63
C ARG A 99 -0.27 0.19 -1.45
N ILE A 100 -1.26 0.12 -0.58
CA ILE A 100 -1.39 0.91 0.64
C ILE A 100 -1.65 -0.01 1.83
N ILE A 101 -0.95 0.21 2.93
CA ILE A 101 -1.23 -0.47 4.20
C ILE A 101 -2.20 0.40 5.00
N SER A 102 -3.28 -0.20 5.48
CA SER A 102 -4.27 0.48 6.31
C SER A 102 -5.08 -0.50 7.17
N ASN A 103 -5.77 0.02 8.16
CA ASN A 103 -6.71 -0.76 8.95
C ASN A 103 -7.95 -1.09 8.11
N MET A 104 -8.46 -2.30 8.30
CA MET A 104 -9.78 -2.70 7.83
C MET A 104 -10.80 -2.39 8.91
N VAL A 105 -11.92 -1.77 8.51
CA VAL A 105 -13.02 -1.37 9.41
C VAL A 105 -14.34 -1.92 8.91
N ASN A 106 -15.39 -1.87 9.76
CA ASN A 106 -16.74 -2.31 9.43
C ASN A 106 -16.82 -3.78 8.99
N MET A 107 -15.93 -4.62 9.55
CA MET A 107 -15.90 -6.06 9.35
C MET A 107 -15.27 -6.76 10.56
N THR A 108 -15.56 -8.03 10.73
CA THR A 108 -14.91 -8.89 11.74
C THR A 108 -13.68 -9.56 11.15
N PRO A 109 -12.70 -9.98 11.99
CA PRO A 109 -11.52 -10.71 11.51
C PRO A 109 -11.86 -11.99 10.74
N ASP A 110 -12.98 -12.65 11.02
CA ASP A 110 -13.40 -13.89 10.37
C ASP A 110 -13.98 -13.67 8.96
N GLU A 111 -14.37 -12.44 8.64
CA GLU A 111 -14.93 -12.06 7.33
C GLU A 111 -13.85 -11.70 6.30
N VAL A 112 -12.57 -11.67 6.72
CA VAL A 112 -11.50 -11.19 5.86
C VAL A 112 -11.06 -12.26 4.86
N GLU A 113 -11.06 -11.92 3.57
CA GLU A 113 -10.62 -12.80 2.48
C GLU A 113 -9.67 -12.05 1.54
N ILE A 114 -8.59 -12.73 1.12
CA ILE A 114 -7.69 -12.19 0.09
C ILE A 114 -8.46 -12.03 -1.22
N GLY A 115 -8.27 -10.90 -1.89
CA GLY A 115 -8.95 -10.58 -3.15
C GLY A 115 -10.32 -9.92 -2.98
N MET A 116 -10.86 -9.81 -1.75
CA MET A 116 -12.12 -9.10 -1.54
C MET A 116 -12.05 -7.66 -2.01
N ARG A 117 -13.16 -7.16 -2.58
CA ARG A 117 -13.26 -5.75 -2.98
C ARG A 117 -13.42 -4.86 -1.76
N VAL A 118 -12.67 -3.78 -1.76
CA VAL A 118 -12.66 -2.81 -0.67
C VAL A 118 -12.75 -1.38 -1.21
N LYS A 119 -13.22 -0.49 -0.38
CA LYS A 119 -13.26 0.96 -0.63
C LYS A 119 -12.74 1.72 0.58
N VAL A 120 -12.26 2.93 0.34
CA VAL A 120 -11.80 3.82 1.41
C VAL A 120 -12.96 4.20 2.33
N ALA A 121 -12.71 4.14 3.62
CA ALA A 121 -13.54 4.67 4.69
C ALA A 121 -12.77 5.76 5.43
N TRP A 122 -13.47 6.75 5.95
CA TRP A 122 -12.86 7.90 6.60
C TRP A 122 -13.17 7.89 8.09
N GLU A 123 -12.15 8.04 8.89
CA GLU A 123 -12.24 8.12 10.35
C GLU A 123 -11.69 9.47 10.83
N LYS A 124 -12.56 10.35 11.30
CA LYS A 124 -12.15 11.64 11.86
C LYS A 124 -11.43 11.40 13.18
N LEU A 125 -10.17 11.76 13.26
CA LEU A 125 -9.36 11.62 14.47
C LEU A 125 -9.48 12.88 15.36
N ASN A 126 -9.39 14.05 14.72
CA ASN A 126 -9.63 15.37 15.31
C ASN A 126 -10.08 16.34 14.22
N ASP A 127 -10.17 17.64 14.52
CA ASP A 127 -10.59 18.65 13.54
C ASP A 127 -9.56 18.86 12.41
N ASP A 128 -8.32 18.50 12.65
CA ASP A 128 -7.24 18.67 11.68
C ASP A 128 -6.94 17.43 10.86
N ILE A 129 -7.14 16.25 11.40
CA ILE A 129 -6.72 15.00 10.77
C ILE A 129 -7.90 14.05 10.63
N THR A 130 -8.12 13.63 9.39
CA THR A 130 -8.99 12.52 9.03
C THR A 130 -8.13 11.37 8.53
N TYR A 131 -8.25 10.21 9.20
CA TYR A 131 -7.57 8.99 8.80
C TYR A 131 -8.31 8.29 7.67
N PHE A 132 -7.57 7.62 6.83
CA PHE A 132 -8.12 6.67 5.86
C PHE A 132 -8.03 5.25 6.43
N ALA A 133 -9.09 4.52 6.29
CA ALA A 133 -9.18 3.09 6.52
C ALA A 133 -9.85 2.46 5.29
N PHE A 134 -9.99 1.15 5.27
CA PHE A 134 -10.73 0.48 4.20
C PHE A 134 -11.82 -0.40 4.77
N GLU A 135 -12.91 -0.51 4.03
CA GLU A 135 -14.04 -1.36 4.38
C GLU A 135 -14.46 -2.22 3.19
N PRO A 136 -15.15 -3.35 3.41
CA PRO A 136 -15.68 -4.16 2.32
C PRO A 136 -16.60 -3.36 1.40
N ASP A 137 -16.35 -3.41 0.09
CA ASP A 137 -17.27 -2.83 -0.89
C ASP A 137 -18.37 -3.85 -1.23
N LYS A 138 -19.46 -3.81 -0.45
CA LYS A 138 -20.62 -4.71 -0.61
C LYS A 138 -21.28 -4.60 -2.00
N ARG A 139 -21.04 -3.52 -2.74
CA ARG A 139 -21.56 -3.33 -4.10
C ARG A 139 -20.66 -3.95 -5.18
N GLY A 140 -19.42 -4.35 -4.83
CA GLY A 140 -18.43 -4.87 -5.75
C GLY A 140 -18.39 -6.40 -5.91
N LYS A 141 -19.37 -7.15 -5.38
CA LYS A 141 -19.38 -8.63 -5.49
C LYS A 141 -19.51 -9.20 -6.92
N ALA A 142 -19.60 -8.36 -7.94
CA ALA A 142 -19.71 -8.79 -9.33
C ALA A 142 -18.56 -8.20 -10.17
N LYS A 143 -17.37 -8.83 -10.16
CA LYS A 143 -16.32 -8.91 -11.18
C LYS A 143 -14.91 -9.05 -10.61
N ALA A 144 -14.70 -10.02 -9.75
CA ALA A 144 -13.34 -10.49 -9.45
C ALA A 144 -13.06 -11.76 -10.28
N LYS A 145 -12.86 -11.63 -11.59
CA LYS A 145 -12.08 -12.61 -12.35
C LYS A 145 -10.62 -12.23 -12.19
N ALA A 146 -9.94 -12.93 -11.29
CA ALA A 146 -8.51 -12.89 -11.12
C ALA A 146 -7.82 -13.13 -12.47
N LYS A 147 -7.06 -12.17 -12.97
CA LYS A 147 -6.00 -12.46 -13.92
C LYS A 147 -4.92 -13.21 -13.15
N PRO A 148 -4.55 -14.44 -13.53
CA PRO A 148 -3.44 -15.12 -12.87
C PRO A 148 -2.16 -14.32 -13.12
N ALA A 149 -1.43 -14.05 -12.04
CA ALA A 149 -0.10 -13.47 -12.12
C ALA A 149 0.74 -14.32 -13.09
N ALA A 150 1.26 -13.67 -14.14
CA ALA A 150 2.13 -14.28 -15.12
C ALA A 150 3.33 -14.87 -14.39
N LYS A 151 3.46 -16.20 -14.42
CA LYS A 151 4.64 -16.95 -13.96
C LYS A 151 5.86 -16.40 -14.70
N ALA A 152 6.71 -15.66 -14.01
CA ALA A 152 8.02 -15.29 -14.50
C ALA A 152 8.83 -16.60 -14.66
N LYS A 153 9.08 -17.00 -15.90
CA LYS A 153 9.99 -18.11 -16.21
C LYS A 153 11.43 -17.66 -15.90
N PRO A 154 12.21 -18.40 -15.12
CA PRO A 154 13.62 -18.11 -14.97
C PRO A 154 14.35 -18.50 -16.26
N LYS A 155 14.80 -17.53 -17.02
CA LYS A 155 15.81 -17.73 -18.08
C LYS A 155 17.18 -17.46 -17.49
N THR A 156 17.91 -18.50 -17.14
CA THR A 156 19.37 -18.40 -17.07
C THR A 156 19.98 -19.74 -17.41
N LYS A 157 20.21 -19.98 -18.70
CA LYS A 157 21.22 -20.95 -19.15
C LYS A 157 22.51 -20.20 -19.36
N VAL A 158 23.38 -20.24 -18.38
CA VAL A 158 24.79 -19.84 -18.52
C VAL A 158 25.51 -21.03 -19.17
N LYS A 159 25.99 -20.87 -20.41
CA LYS A 159 26.91 -21.81 -21.05
C LYS A 159 28.30 -21.62 -20.44
N PRO A 160 29.04 -22.69 -20.06
CA PRO A 160 30.41 -22.55 -19.61
C PRO A 160 31.33 -22.28 -20.82
N LYS A 161 32.17 -21.22 -20.70
CA LYS A 161 33.24 -20.93 -21.64
C LYS A 161 34.33 -22.00 -21.53
N ALA A 162 34.62 -22.65 -22.64
CA ALA A 162 35.72 -23.58 -22.79
C ALA A 162 37.09 -22.89 -22.53
N LYS A 163 37.92 -23.54 -21.74
CA LYS A 163 39.34 -23.14 -21.48
C LYS A 163 40.17 -23.31 -22.75
N ALA A 164 40.72 -22.24 -23.24
CA ALA A 164 41.80 -22.27 -24.27
C ALA A 164 43.07 -22.82 -23.64
N LYS A 165 43.60 -23.90 -24.24
CA LYS A 165 44.90 -24.48 -23.92
C LYS A 165 46.02 -23.56 -24.42
N ALA A 166 46.86 -23.10 -23.52
CA ALA A 166 48.14 -22.46 -23.88
C ALA A 166 49.18 -23.49 -24.37
N LYS A 167 49.77 -23.26 -25.53
CA LYS A 167 50.92 -24.01 -26.06
C LYS A 167 52.20 -23.45 -25.44
N PRO A 168 53.20 -24.30 -25.09
CA PRO A 168 54.51 -23.84 -24.62
C PRO A 168 55.38 -23.38 -25.79
N LYS A 169 56.04 -22.25 -25.61
CA LYS A 169 57.10 -21.78 -26.52
C LYS A 169 58.41 -22.49 -26.17
N THR A 170 58.93 -23.27 -27.11
CA THR A 170 60.31 -23.80 -27.10
C THR A 170 61.27 -22.68 -27.43
N LYS A 171 62.37 -22.63 -26.69
CA LYS A 171 63.57 -21.80 -26.97
C LYS A 171 64.41 -22.38 -28.12
N LYS A 172 64.90 -21.52 -28.98
CA LYS A 172 66.24 -21.51 -29.53
C LYS A 172 66.60 -20.04 -29.72
#